data_bce54e826a1f0cba2f7f39ac17414146
#
_entry.id   bce54e826a1f0cba2f7f39ac17414146
#
_cell.length_a   1.000
_cell.length_b   1.000
_cell.length_c   1.000
_cell.angle_alpha   90.00
_cell.angle_beta   90.00
_cell.angle_gamma   90.00
#
_symmetry.space_group_name_H-M   'P 1'
#
loop_
_entity.id
_entity.type
_entity.pdbx_description
1 polymer ?
#
loop_
_entity_poly.entity_id
_entity_poly.type
_entity_poly.pdbx_seq_one_letter_code
_entity_poly.pdbx_strand_id
1 'polypeptide(L)'
;MVIEWLKVKITPELREKYIQKDDEIWTAALSRYPGFLGKQVWLDPKRSDEVTLVIQWQSKQAWESVSAEHMQETEKKFAQAMGNASYKFIETGEYQVRKFPRKG
;
A
#
# COMPACT_ATOMS: atom_id res chain seq x y z
N MET A 1 -12.27 8.52 -8.29
CA MET A 1 -11.17 7.68 -7.79
C MET A 1 -10.64 8.23 -6.48
N VAL A 2 -10.44 7.36 -5.54
CA VAL A 2 -9.95 7.69 -4.20
C VAL A 2 -8.56 7.06 -4.03
N ILE A 3 -7.67 7.79 -3.39
CA ILE A 3 -6.31 7.34 -3.11
C ILE A 3 -6.16 7.09 -1.63
N GLU A 4 -5.74 5.88 -1.30
CA GLU A 4 -5.25 5.53 0.03
C GLU A 4 -3.74 5.66 0.00
N TRP A 5 -3.19 6.53 0.86
CA TRP A 5 -1.78 6.90 0.82
C TRP A 5 -1.13 6.56 2.15
N LEU A 6 -0.06 5.77 2.11
CA LEU A 6 0.61 5.27 3.31
C LEU A 6 2.11 5.46 3.17
N LYS A 7 2.73 6.06 4.18
CA LYS A 7 4.19 6.15 4.24
C LYS A 7 4.72 5.21 5.31
N VAL A 8 5.65 4.36 4.93
CA VAL A 8 6.22 3.32 5.79
C VAL A 8 7.69 3.61 6.00
N LYS A 9 8.12 3.52 7.25
CA LYS A 9 9.54 3.61 7.60
C LYS A 9 10.09 2.20 7.81
N ILE A 10 11.22 1.91 7.17
CA ILE A 10 11.86 0.61 7.24
C ILE A 10 13.38 0.76 7.05
N THR A 11 14.14 -0.12 7.66
CA THR A 11 15.59 -0.18 7.46
C THR A 11 15.91 -0.28 5.96
N PRO A 12 16.85 0.54 5.43
CA PRO A 12 17.13 0.55 3.99
C PRO A 12 17.43 -0.82 3.40
N GLU A 13 18.14 -1.68 4.13
CA GLU A 13 18.52 -3.01 3.66
C GLU A 13 17.31 -3.93 3.45
N LEU A 14 16.18 -3.62 4.09
CA LEU A 14 14.96 -4.43 4.01
C LEU A 14 13.89 -3.80 3.12
N ARG A 15 14.16 -2.64 2.54
CA ARG A 15 13.17 -1.91 1.76
C ARG A 15 12.70 -2.72 0.54
N GLU A 16 13.62 -3.30 -0.21
CA GLU A 16 13.27 -4.10 -1.39
C GLU A 16 12.48 -5.36 -1.00
N LYS A 17 12.85 -6.00 0.10
CA LYS A 17 12.09 -7.13 0.60
C LYS A 17 10.67 -6.71 0.97
N TYR A 18 10.50 -5.55 1.61
CA TYR A 18 9.20 -5.02 1.95
C TYR A 18 8.34 -4.83 0.70
N ILE A 19 8.90 -4.18 -0.32
CA ILE A 19 8.20 -3.90 -1.56
C ILE A 19 7.77 -5.20 -2.24
N GLN A 20 8.66 -6.18 -2.29
CA GLN A 20 8.37 -7.48 -2.89
C GLN A 20 7.25 -8.21 -2.15
N LYS A 21 7.34 -8.29 -0.82
CA LYS A 21 6.35 -8.99 -0.01
C LYS A 21 5.01 -8.26 -0.01
N ASP A 22 5.03 -6.94 -0.03
CA ASP A 22 3.82 -6.14 -0.16
C ASP A 22 3.09 -6.46 -1.46
N ASP A 23 3.81 -6.57 -2.56
CA ASP A 23 3.20 -6.92 -3.84
C ASP A 23 2.62 -8.34 -3.82
N GLU A 24 3.37 -9.30 -3.31
CA GLU A 24 2.96 -10.70 -3.29
C GLU A 24 1.77 -10.96 -2.36
N ILE A 25 1.65 -10.22 -1.27
CA ILE A 25 0.67 -10.49 -0.21
C ILE A 25 -0.44 -9.46 -0.18
N TRP A 26 -0.12 -8.19 0.06
CA TRP A 26 -1.14 -7.14 0.18
C TRP A 26 -1.79 -6.81 -1.16
N THR A 27 -1.00 -6.57 -2.19
CA THR A 27 -1.55 -6.22 -3.49
C THR A 27 -2.38 -7.37 -4.05
N ALA A 28 -1.90 -8.60 -3.90
CA ALA A 28 -2.65 -9.77 -4.34
C ALA A 28 -3.98 -9.91 -3.58
N ALA A 29 -3.98 -9.66 -2.27
CA ALA A 29 -5.20 -9.74 -1.47
C ALA A 29 -6.21 -8.66 -1.88
N LEU A 30 -5.75 -7.42 -2.05
CA LEU A 30 -6.62 -6.30 -2.41
C LEU A 30 -7.17 -6.43 -3.84
N SER A 31 -6.42 -7.07 -4.73
CA SER A 31 -6.83 -7.23 -6.12
C SER A 31 -8.09 -8.07 -6.28
N ARG A 32 -8.51 -8.79 -5.26
CA ARG A 32 -9.74 -9.57 -5.26
C ARG A 32 -10.99 -8.72 -5.10
N TYR A 33 -10.86 -7.49 -4.64
CA TYR A 33 -12.01 -6.65 -4.34
C TYR A 33 -12.45 -5.86 -5.56
N PRO A 34 -13.76 -5.85 -5.89
CA PRO A 34 -14.28 -4.98 -6.92
C PRO A 34 -13.98 -3.52 -6.55
N GLY A 35 -13.54 -2.75 -7.52
CA GLY A 35 -13.20 -1.35 -7.28
C GLY A 35 -11.75 -1.10 -6.90
N PHE A 36 -10.94 -2.14 -6.66
CA PHE A 36 -9.51 -1.97 -6.59
C PHE A 36 -8.97 -1.68 -7.99
N LEU A 37 -8.34 -0.51 -8.16
CA LEU A 37 -7.88 -0.07 -9.48
C LEU A 37 -6.39 -0.29 -9.70
N GLY A 38 -5.63 -0.38 -8.63
CA GLY A 38 -4.20 -0.58 -8.76
C GLY A 38 -3.44 0.00 -7.58
N LYS A 39 -2.12 -0.19 -7.63
CA LYS A 39 -1.24 0.27 -6.57
C LYS A 39 0.07 0.72 -7.17
N GLN A 40 0.58 1.82 -6.67
CA GLN A 40 1.91 2.31 -7.00
C GLN A 40 2.76 2.33 -5.75
N VAL A 41 4.06 2.19 -5.95
CA VAL A 41 5.05 2.33 -4.89
C VAL A 41 5.95 3.50 -5.27
N TRP A 42 6.00 4.50 -4.39
CA TRP A 42 6.81 5.69 -4.63
C TRP A 42 7.99 5.69 -3.68
N LEU A 43 9.15 6.06 -4.18
CA LEU A 43 10.36 6.17 -3.38
C LEU A 43 10.88 7.61 -3.46
N ASP A 44 11.16 8.19 -2.29
CA ASP A 44 11.84 9.47 -2.21
C ASP A 44 13.35 9.19 -2.38
N PRO A 45 13.99 9.71 -3.44
CA PRO A 45 15.41 9.42 -3.66
C PRO A 45 16.33 9.94 -2.56
N LYS A 46 15.83 10.82 -1.69
CA LYS A 46 16.58 11.35 -0.56
C LYS A 46 16.34 10.57 0.74
N ARG A 47 15.43 9.60 0.74
CA ARG A 47 15.02 8.85 1.92
C ARG A 47 15.06 7.36 1.65
N SER A 48 16.22 6.75 1.89
CA SER A 48 16.40 5.32 1.64
C SER A 48 15.66 4.43 2.63
N ASP A 49 15.14 5.01 3.71
CA ASP A 49 14.44 4.30 4.78
C ASP A 49 12.92 4.48 4.72
N GLU A 50 12.39 4.93 3.58
CA GLU A 50 10.95 5.15 3.42
C GLU A 50 10.43 4.49 2.15
N VAL A 51 9.16 4.06 2.24
CA VAL A 51 8.37 3.57 1.11
C VAL A 51 7.01 4.25 1.19
N THR A 52 6.53 4.78 0.09
CA THR A 52 5.18 5.33 0.01
C THR A 52 4.32 4.41 -0.84
N LEU A 53 3.20 3.96 -0.26
CA LEU A 53 2.25 3.10 -0.94
C LEU A 53 1.07 3.95 -1.38
N VAL A 54 0.71 3.84 -2.65
CA VAL A 54 -0.38 4.62 -3.24
C VAL A 54 -1.39 3.65 -3.82
N ILE A 55 -2.50 3.46 -3.11
CA ILE A 55 -3.52 2.48 -3.47
C ILE A 55 -4.69 3.22 -4.09
N GLN A 56 -5.10 2.77 -5.27
CA GLN A 56 -6.13 3.43 -6.07
C GLN A 56 -7.42 2.63 -5.99
N TRP A 57 -8.48 3.29 -5.51
CA TRP A 57 -9.82 2.70 -5.37
C TRP A 57 -10.82 3.46 -6.24
N GLN A 58 -11.77 2.75 -6.80
CA GLN A 58 -12.84 3.36 -7.59
C GLN A 58 -13.65 4.35 -6.75
N SER A 59 -13.86 4.02 -5.47
CA SER A 59 -14.63 4.84 -4.54
C SER A 59 -14.20 4.55 -3.11
N LYS A 60 -14.58 5.43 -2.19
CA LYS A 60 -14.38 5.20 -0.75
C LYS A 60 -15.15 3.95 -0.29
N GLN A 61 -16.33 3.73 -0.85
CA GLN A 61 -17.15 2.58 -0.53
C GLN A 61 -16.44 1.27 -0.90
N ALA A 62 -15.79 1.23 -2.06
CA ALA A 62 -15.02 0.07 -2.48
C ALA A 62 -13.87 -0.20 -1.51
N TRP A 63 -13.15 0.84 -1.12
CA TRP A 63 -12.09 0.73 -0.12
C TRP A 63 -12.62 0.16 1.19
N GLU A 64 -13.73 0.70 1.69
CA GLU A 64 -14.32 0.27 2.95
C GLU A 64 -14.93 -1.13 2.90
N SER A 65 -15.09 -1.70 1.71
CA SER A 65 -15.62 -3.06 1.54
C SER A 65 -14.65 -4.15 1.97
N VAL A 66 -13.36 -3.82 2.14
CA VAL A 66 -12.37 -4.79 2.60
C VAL A 66 -12.68 -5.17 4.05
N SER A 67 -12.96 -6.46 4.28
CA SER A 67 -13.35 -6.91 5.62
C SER A 67 -12.19 -6.80 6.60
N ALA A 68 -12.51 -6.47 7.85
CA ALA A 68 -11.50 -6.40 8.91
C ALA A 68 -10.81 -7.75 9.12
N GLU A 69 -11.58 -8.84 9.02
CA GLU A 69 -11.04 -10.18 9.15
C GLU A 69 -9.99 -10.47 8.07
N HIS A 70 -10.29 -10.14 6.81
CA HIS A 70 -9.36 -10.35 5.70
C HIS A 70 -8.12 -9.47 5.85
N MET A 71 -8.28 -8.23 6.34
CA MET A 71 -7.15 -7.36 6.61
C MET A 71 -6.23 -7.94 7.68
N GLN A 72 -6.80 -8.48 8.75
CA GLN A 72 -6.02 -9.10 9.83
C GLN A 72 -5.28 -10.35 9.35
N GLU A 73 -5.93 -11.20 8.57
CA GLU A 73 -5.29 -12.38 7.99
C GLU A 73 -4.14 -12.00 7.07
N THR A 74 -4.35 -11.00 6.25
CA THR A 74 -3.33 -10.52 5.30
C THR A 74 -2.14 -9.93 6.03
N GLU A 75 -2.40 -9.11 7.07
CA GLU A 75 -1.33 -8.54 7.88
C GLU A 75 -0.53 -9.62 8.60
N LYS A 76 -1.20 -10.65 9.08
CA LYS A 76 -0.52 -11.77 9.73
C LYS A 76 0.42 -12.50 8.75
N LYS A 77 -0.04 -12.75 7.54
CA LYS A 77 0.80 -13.36 6.50
C LYS A 77 1.99 -12.46 6.16
N PHE A 78 1.74 -11.16 6.06
CA PHE A 78 2.78 -10.21 5.74
C PHE A 78 3.85 -10.15 6.86
N ALA A 79 3.40 -10.09 8.11
CA ALA A 79 4.31 -10.06 9.25
C ALA A 79 5.18 -11.33 9.29
N GLN A 80 4.58 -12.50 9.01
CA GLN A 80 5.33 -13.75 8.94
C GLN A 80 6.37 -13.71 7.83
N ALA A 81 6.01 -13.16 6.67
CA ALA A 81 6.92 -13.07 5.53
C ALA A 81 8.08 -12.11 5.80
N MET A 82 7.82 -11.04 6.56
CA MET A 82 8.86 -10.08 6.91
C MET A 82 9.78 -10.59 8.03
N GLY A 83 9.32 -11.57 8.80
CA GLY A 83 10.12 -12.16 9.89
C GLY A 83 10.36 -11.15 11.00
N ASN A 84 11.64 -10.93 11.37
CA ASN A 84 12.01 -10.03 12.44
C ASN A 84 12.18 -8.57 11.99
N ALA A 85 11.83 -8.25 10.75
CA ALA A 85 11.95 -6.90 10.23
C ALA A 85 11.01 -5.96 10.98
N SER A 86 11.52 -4.79 11.34
CA SER A 86 10.73 -3.74 11.98
C SER A 86 10.34 -2.72 10.93
N TYR A 87 9.05 -2.43 10.85
CA TYR A 87 8.52 -1.40 9.96
C TYR A 87 7.34 -0.74 10.65
N LYS A 88 7.06 0.50 10.28
CA LYS A 88 5.91 1.20 10.84
C LYS A 88 5.35 2.23 9.87
N PHE A 89 4.04 2.43 9.94
CA PHE A 89 3.40 3.51 9.23
C PHE A 89 3.66 4.81 9.98
N ILE A 90 4.28 5.77 9.30
CA ILE A 90 4.60 7.07 9.90
C ILE A 90 3.65 8.17 9.43
N GLU A 91 2.92 7.94 8.36
CA GLU A 91 1.97 8.91 7.84
C GLU A 91 0.94 8.21 6.98
N THR A 92 -0.32 8.63 7.09
CA THR A 92 -1.42 8.11 6.28
C THR A 92 -2.23 9.27 5.73
N GLY A 93 -2.85 9.05 4.58
CA GLY A 93 -3.68 10.06 3.95
C GLY A 93 -4.75 9.47 3.07
N GLU A 94 -5.74 10.27 2.80
CA GLU A 94 -6.83 9.93 1.89
C GLU A 94 -7.01 11.11 0.95
N TYR A 95 -7.02 10.83 -0.35
CA TYR A 95 -7.14 11.86 -1.38
C TYR A 95 -8.17 11.46 -2.41
N GLN A 96 -8.78 12.45 -3.05
CA GLN A 96 -9.62 12.25 -4.21
C GLN A 96 -8.89 12.75 -5.43
N VAL A 97 -8.96 12.02 -6.53
CA VAL A 97 -8.38 12.46 -7.79
C VAL A 97 -9.37 13.42 -8.44
N ARG A 98 -9.00 14.70 -8.51
CA ARG A 98 -9.84 15.76 -9.08
C ARG A 98 -9.66 15.85 -10.59
N LYS A 99 -8.43 15.62 -11.05
CA LYS A 99 -8.09 15.64 -12.47
C LYS A 99 -7.10 14.52 -12.76
N PHE A 100 -7.30 13.87 -13.89
CA PHE A 100 -6.34 12.89 -14.39
C PHE A 100 -5.33 13.57 -15.30
N PRO A 101 -4.13 12.99 -15.49
CA PRO A 101 -3.15 13.54 -16.42
C PRO A 101 -3.74 13.62 -17.82
N ARG A 102 -3.43 14.69 -18.52
CA ARG A 102 -3.79 14.88 -19.93
C ARG A 102 -2.53 15.04 -20.75
N LYS A 103 -2.56 14.46 -21.94
CA LYS A 103 -1.54 14.69 -22.94
C LYS A 103 -1.98 15.84 -23.84
N GLY A 104 -1.06 16.70 -24.16
CA GLY A 104 -1.22 17.75 -25.13
C GLY A 104 -1.91 18.98 -24.66
#